data_3469c976aadf8bf20078048d3f08d3f7
#
_entry.id   3469c976aadf8bf20078048d3f08d3f7
#
_cell.length_a   1.000
_cell.length_b   1.000
_cell.length_c   1.000
_cell.angle_alpha   90.00
_cell.angle_beta   90.00
_cell.angle_gamma   90.00
#
_symmetry.space_group_name_H-M   'P 1'
#
loop_
_entity.id
_entity.type
_entity.pdbx_description
1 polymer ?
#
loop_
_entity_poly.entity_id
_entity_poly.type
_entity_poly.pdbx_seq_one_letter_code
_entity_poly.pdbx_strand_id
1 'polypeptide(L)'
;MRKFALLLLLSLAAITNAQEKIQWMSIEEAYALTLTESTPKKIFIDVYTDWCGWCKRMDKATFQNPEVAAYMNAHYYNVKFDAEQKESIEMLGNTFEFVPQGSRGYHELAAALLNGKMSYPTVVFMNPKFEMLSPVPGYQEATPFLKVATYFGDDIYLTVPWEKYAK
;
A
#
# COMPACT_ATOMS: atom_id res chain seq x y z
N MET A 1 -3.14 -58.76 -34.81
CA MET A 1 -4.04 -57.67 -34.43
C MET A 1 -3.61 -57.16 -33.07
N ARG A 2 -2.76 -56.10 -33.00
CA ARG A 2 -2.20 -55.53 -31.78
C ARG A 2 -3.09 -54.34 -31.38
N LYS A 3 -3.81 -54.47 -30.26
CA LYS A 3 -4.64 -53.40 -29.68
C LYS A 3 -3.71 -52.46 -28.95
N PHE A 4 -3.50 -51.24 -29.47
CA PHE A 4 -2.87 -50.14 -28.77
C PHE A 4 -3.89 -49.50 -27.82
N ALA A 5 -3.72 -49.69 -26.53
CA ALA A 5 -4.46 -48.96 -25.50
C ALA A 5 -3.78 -47.58 -25.29
N LEU A 6 -4.45 -46.52 -25.73
CA LEU A 6 -4.02 -45.14 -25.50
C LEU A 6 -4.39 -44.75 -24.05
N LEU A 7 -3.41 -44.72 -23.16
CA LEU A 7 -3.57 -44.20 -21.79
C LEU A 7 -3.54 -42.66 -21.87
N LEU A 8 -4.72 -42.08 -21.75
CA LEU A 8 -4.88 -40.63 -21.63
C LEU A 8 -4.54 -40.22 -20.17
N LEU A 9 -3.32 -39.73 -19.93
CA LEU A 9 -2.93 -39.11 -18.66
C LEU A 9 -3.58 -37.72 -18.57
N LEU A 10 -4.70 -37.64 -17.87
CA LEU A 10 -5.24 -36.36 -17.42
C LEU A 10 -4.30 -35.83 -16.33
N SER A 11 -3.43 -34.89 -16.67
CA SER A 11 -2.71 -34.10 -15.70
C SER A 11 -3.68 -33.09 -15.03
N LEU A 12 -4.13 -33.42 -13.83
CA LEU A 12 -4.87 -32.50 -12.96
C LEU A 12 -3.87 -31.42 -12.49
N ALA A 13 -3.85 -30.29 -13.17
CA ALA A 13 -3.12 -29.13 -12.70
C ALA A 13 -3.80 -28.65 -11.41
N ALA A 14 -3.20 -28.97 -10.27
CA ALA A 14 -3.60 -28.41 -8.98
C ALA A 14 -3.35 -26.90 -9.05
N ILE A 15 -4.40 -26.10 -9.20
CA ILE A 15 -4.33 -24.65 -9.01
C ILE A 15 -4.09 -24.44 -7.52
N THR A 16 -2.82 -24.31 -7.15
CA THR A 16 -2.46 -23.83 -5.81
C THR A 16 -2.91 -22.38 -5.74
N ASN A 17 -4.02 -22.14 -5.07
CA ASN A 17 -4.39 -20.78 -4.62
C ASN A 17 -3.33 -20.32 -3.62
N ALA A 18 -2.21 -19.80 -4.11
CA ALA A 18 -1.30 -19.05 -3.28
C ALA A 18 -2.09 -17.83 -2.78
N GLN A 19 -2.25 -17.70 -1.47
CA GLN A 19 -2.92 -16.56 -0.86
C GLN A 19 -2.24 -15.29 -1.35
N GLU A 20 -2.98 -14.45 -2.05
CA GLU A 20 -2.43 -13.19 -2.56
C GLU A 20 -1.97 -12.31 -1.40
N LYS A 21 -0.79 -11.73 -1.55
CA LYS A 21 -0.19 -10.81 -0.57
C LYS A 21 0.02 -9.47 -1.23
N ILE A 22 -0.07 -8.39 -0.45
CA ILE A 22 0.30 -7.06 -0.94
C ILE A 22 1.77 -7.10 -1.39
N GLN A 23 2.00 -6.61 -2.60
CA GLN A 23 3.34 -6.43 -3.15
C GLN A 23 3.87 -5.08 -2.69
N TRP A 24 4.64 -5.11 -1.61
CA TRP A 24 5.25 -3.92 -1.04
C TRP A 24 6.51 -3.53 -1.82
N MET A 25 6.73 -2.22 -1.94
CA MET A 25 7.90 -1.62 -2.58
C MET A 25 8.38 -0.40 -1.80
N SER A 26 9.54 0.12 -2.16
CA SER A 26 10.02 1.40 -1.65
C SER A 26 9.30 2.58 -2.32
N ILE A 27 9.40 3.77 -1.74
CA ILE A 27 8.77 4.96 -2.33
C ILE A 27 9.49 5.40 -3.60
N GLU A 28 10.80 5.17 -3.68
CA GLU A 28 11.61 5.44 -4.87
C GLU A 28 11.22 4.52 -6.03
N GLU A 29 10.96 3.23 -5.76
CA GLU A 29 10.45 2.28 -6.76
C GLU A 29 9.08 2.73 -7.27
N ALA A 30 8.15 3.10 -6.36
CA ALA A 30 6.85 3.63 -6.74
C ALA A 30 6.99 4.91 -7.59
N TYR A 31 7.88 5.81 -7.21
CA TYR A 31 8.17 7.04 -7.96
C TYR A 31 8.70 6.74 -9.37
N ALA A 32 9.66 5.83 -9.50
CA ALA A 32 10.20 5.43 -10.80
C ALA A 32 9.11 4.82 -11.72
N LEU A 33 8.20 4.02 -11.18
CA LEU A 33 7.08 3.45 -11.92
C LEU A 33 6.13 4.53 -12.45
N THR A 34 5.85 5.57 -11.65
CA THR A 34 4.98 6.67 -12.13
C THR A 34 5.58 7.48 -13.26
N LEU A 35 6.91 7.47 -13.43
CA LEU A 35 7.61 8.17 -14.52
C LEU A 35 7.73 7.33 -15.78
N THR A 36 7.65 6.01 -15.69
CA THR A 36 7.93 5.07 -16.78
C THR A 36 6.67 4.43 -17.37
N GLU A 37 5.62 4.24 -16.57
CA GLU A 37 4.38 3.64 -17.05
C GLU A 37 3.49 4.66 -17.76
N SER A 38 2.86 4.26 -18.86
CA SER A 38 1.95 5.13 -19.63
C SER A 38 0.64 5.45 -18.90
N THR A 39 0.21 4.55 -18.02
CA THR A 39 -0.99 4.68 -17.16
C THR A 39 -0.62 4.26 -15.74
N PRO A 40 0.10 5.11 -14.99
CA PRO A 40 0.57 4.74 -13.67
C PRO A 40 -0.60 4.64 -12.67
N LYS A 41 -0.45 3.69 -11.73
CA LYS A 41 -1.39 3.51 -10.62
C LYS A 41 -1.28 4.66 -9.61
N LYS A 42 -2.27 4.78 -8.74
CA LYS A 42 -2.18 5.61 -7.54
C LYS A 42 -1.17 5.04 -6.55
N ILE A 43 -0.75 5.82 -5.58
CA ILE A 43 0.20 5.41 -4.56
C ILE A 43 -0.53 5.25 -3.23
N PHE A 44 -0.28 4.12 -2.59
CA PHE A 44 -0.68 3.84 -1.23
C PHE A 44 0.57 3.71 -0.36
N ILE A 45 0.62 4.43 0.77
CA ILE A 45 1.76 4.40 1.68
C ILE A 45 1.28 4.01 3.08
N ASP A 46 1.77 2.89 3.61
CA ASP A 46 1.63 2.54 5.01
C ASP A 46 2.81 3.13 5.79
N VAL A 47 2.54 4.18 6.56
CA VAL A 47 3.53 4.85 7.39
C VAL A 47 3.53 4.21 8.78
N TYR A 48 4.62 3.53 9.12
CA TYR A 48 4.74 2.75 10.35
C TYR A 48 6.03 3.06 11.11
N THR A 49 6.19 2.45 12.26
CA THR A 49 7.45 2.33 13.00
C THR A 49 7.58 0.93 13.59
N ASP A 50 8.79 0.46 13.81
CA ASP A 50 9.06 -0.90 14.33
C ASP A 50 8.45 -1.16 15.71
N TRP A 51 8.30 -0.15 16.54
CA TRP A 51 7.70 -0.27 17.89
C TRP A 51 6.17 -0.15 17.90
N CYS A 52 5.54 0.18 16.77
CA CYS A 52 4.10 0.39 16.68
C CYS A 52 3.31 -0.93 16.74
N GLY A 53 2.73 -1.26 17.88
CA GLY A 53 1.93 -2.47 18.07
C GLY A 53 0.67 -2.53 17.20
N TRP A 54 0.01 -1.38 16.98
CA TRP A 54 -1.16 -1.28 16.12
C TRP A 54 -0.83 -1.43 14.63
N CYS A 55 0.37 -1.00 14.20
CA CYS A 55 0.84 -1.25 12.84
C CYS A 55 1.01 -2.76 12.60
N LYS A 56 1.67 -3.47 13.52
CA LYS A 56 1.82 -4.94 13.46
C LYS A 56 0.48 -5.67 13.45
N ARG A 57 -0.51 -5.14 14.17
CA ARG A 57 -1.87 -5.69 14.13
C ARG A 57 -2.53 -5.46 12.77
N MET A 58 -2.37 -4.27 12.18
CA MET A 58 -2.93 -3.93 10.87
C MET A 58 -2.30 -4.76 9.76
N ASP A 59 -1.00 -5.02 9.84
CA ASP A 59 -0.31 -5.93 8.93
C ASP A 59 -0.97 -7.32 8.89
N LYS A 60 -1.34 -7.86 10.05
CA LYS A 60 -1.94 -9.20 10.14
C LYS A 60 -3.43 -9.22 9.81
N ALA A 61 -4.20 -8.27 10.36
CA ALA A 61 -5.65 -8.31 10.29
C ALA A 61 -6.21 -7.70 8.99
N THR A 62 -5.46 -6.76 8.39
CA THR A 62 -5.92 -5.99 7.24
C THR A 62 -5.11 -6.32 5.99
N PHE A 63 -3.80 -6.15 6.01
CA PHE A 63 -2.98 -6.27 4.81
C PHE A 63 -2.72 -7.72 4.38
N GLN A 64 -2.91 -8.70 5.26
CA GLN A 64 -2.88 -10.13 4.91
C GLN A 64 -4.25 -10.68 4.48
N ASN A 65 -5.30 -9.87 4.46
CA ASN A 65 -6.59 -10.28 3.93
C ASN A 65 -6.48 -10.40 2.40
N PRO A 66 -6.86 -11.55 1.79
CA PRO A 66 -6.69 -11.78 0.34
C PRO A 66 -7.44 -10.79 -0.54
N GLU A 67 -8.66 -10.38 -0.13
CA GLU A 67 -9.47 -9.42 -0.87
C GLU A 67 -8.82 -8.03 -0.86
N VAL A 68 -8.29 -7.61 0.29
CA VAL A 68 -7.51 -6.37 0.42
C VAL A 68 -6.28 -6.44 -0.48
N ALA A 69 -5.50 -7.54 -0.39
CA ALA A 69 -4.27 -7.69 -1.17
C ALA A 69 -4.55 -7.65 -2.68
N ALA A 70 -5.57 -8.36 -3.15
CA ALA A 70 -5.98 -8.37 -4.55
C ALA A 70 -6.33 -6.96 -5.05
N TYR A 71 -7.17 -6.24 -4.29
CA TYR A 71 -7.57 -4.88 -4.64
C TYR A 71 -6.37 -3.92 -4.65
N MET A 72 -5.55 -3.95 -3.60
CA MET A 72 -4.40 -3.06 -3.46
C MET A 72 -3.38 -3.27 -4.59
N ASN A 73 -3.06 -4.53 -4.92
CA ASN A 73 -2.13 -4.84 -6.02
C ASN A 73 -2.66 -4.41 -7.39
N ALA A 74 -3.98 -4.46 -7.60
CA ALA A 74 -4.58 -4.04 -8.85
C ALA A 74 -4.55 -2.51 -9.06
N HIS A 75 -4.80 -1.73 -8.00
CA HIS A 75 -5.07 -0.29 -8.10
C HIS A 75 -3.95 0.62 -7.63
N TYR A 76 -2.97 0.08 -6.86
CA TYR A 76 -1.94 0.90 -6.22
C TYR A 76 -0.53 0.36 -6.42
N TYR A 77 0.43 1.27 -6.38
CA TYR A 77 1.80 0.98 -5.97
C TYR A 77 1.81 1.03 -4.44
N ASN A 78 2.09 -0.10 -3.80
CA ASN A 78 1.95 -0.22 -2.35
C ASN A 78 3.31 0.01 -1.69
N VAL A 79 3.46 1.11 -1.00
CA VAL A 79 4.68 1.51 -0.32
C VAL A 79 4.59 1.18 1.17
N LYS A 80 5.64 0.52 1.69
CA LYS A 80 5.84 0.32 3.13
C LYS A 80 6.92 1.29 3.59
N PHE A 81 6.59 2.27 4.44
CA PHE A 81 7.49 3.34 4.81
C PHE A 81 7.72 3.43 6.31
N ASP A 82 8.93 3.12 6.76
CA ASP A 82 9.33 3.32 8.15
C ASP A 82 9.59 4.81 8.42
N ALA A 83 8.79 5.39 9.30
CA ALA A 83 8.91 6.79 9.67
C ALA A 83 10.20 7.14 10.43
N GLU A 84 10.96 6.15 10.89
CA GLU A 84 12.24 6.30 11.56
C GLU A 84 13.44 5.81 10.73
N GLN A 85 13.25 5.46 9.43
CA GLN A 85 14.38 5.07 8.56
C GLN A 85 15.40 6.21 8.47
N LYS A 86 16.68 5.83 8.28
CA LYS A 86 17.80 6.79 8.32
C LYS A 86 18.37 7.12 6.95
N GLU A 87 18.07 6.32 5.96
CA GLU A 87 18.49 6.52 4.58
C GLU A 87 17.77 7.74 4.01
N SER A 88 18.51 8.66 3.41
CA SER A 88 17.92 9.81 2.71
C SER A 88 17.13 9.38 1.49
N ILE A 89 16.04 10.08 1.20
CA ILE A 89 15.18 9.85 0.04
C ILE A 89 15.22 11.08 -0.86
N GLU A 90 15.58 10.86 -2.13
CA GLU A 90 15.51 11.90 -3.16
C GLU A 90 14.25 11.71 -4.01
N MET A 91 13.33 12.67 -3.96
CA MET A 91 12.07 12.59 -4.69
C MET A 91 11.53 13.98 -5.02
N LEU A 92 10.99 14.15 -6.22
CA LEU A 92 10.38 15.41 -6.66
C LEU A 92 11.34 16.61 -6.56
N GLY A 93 12.65 16.37 -6.75
CA GLY A 93 13.69 17.41 -6.66
C GLY A 93 14.02 17.87 -5.24
N ASN A 94 13.53 17.15 -4.22
CA ASN A 94 13.85 17.38 -2.81
C ASN A 94 14.60 16.20 -2.24
N THR A 95 15.47 16.47 -1.27
CA THR A 95 16.11 15.45 -0.42
C THR A 95 15.43 15.50 0.95
N PHE A 96 14.93 14.36 1.41
CA PHE A 96 14.35 14.18 2.73
C PHE A 96 15.33 13.38 3.58
N GLU A 97 15.60 13.84 4.78
CA GLU A 97 16.59 13.26 5.68
C GLU A 97 15.97 12.79 7.00
N PHE A 98 16.71 11.97 7.73
CA PHE A 98 16.36 11.62 9.10
C PHE A 98 16.71 12.76 10.06
N VAL A 99 15.76 13.17 10.89
CA VAL A 99 15.92 14.19 11.91
C VAL A 99 16.03 13.54 13.29
N PRO A 100 17.22 13.55 13.94
CA PRO A 100 17.38 13.01 15.27
C PRO A 100 16.57 13.82 16.30
N GLN A 101 15.86 13.13 17.21
CA GLN A 101 15.10 13.75 18.28
C GLN A 101 15.22 12.92 19.57
N GLY A 102 16.08 13.33 20.49
CA GLY A 102 16.40 12.58 21.70
C GLY A 102 16.98 11.20 21.41
N SER A 103 16.36 10.14 21.94
CA SER A 103 16.76 8.75 21.72
C SER A 103 16.22 8.13 20.44
N ARG A 104 15.40 8.85 19.70
CA ARG A 104 14.75 8.43 18.45
C ARG A 104 14.94 9.50 17.38
N GLY A 105 13.96 9.68 16.55
CA GLY A 105 13.90 10.68 15.52
C GLY A 105 12.75 10.37 14.57
N TYR A 106 12.72 11.06 13.47
CA TYR A 106 11.75 10.82 12.41
C TYR A 106 12.37 11.18 11.05
N HIS A 107 11.82 10.61 10.01
CA HIS A 107 12.20 10.98 8.65
C HIS A 107 11.36 12.20 8.19
N GLU A 108 11.97 13.19 7.56
CA GLU A 108 11.29 14.40 7.07
C GLU A 108 10.12 14.09 6.14
N LEU A 109 10.25 13.05 5.30
CA LEU A 109 9.17 12.60 4.45
C LEU A 109 7.96 12.09 5.26
N ALA A 110 8.17 11.40 6.40
CA ALA A 110 7.06 11.03 7.27
C ALA A 110 6.35 12.27 7.81
N ALA A 111 7.09 13.28 8.23
CA ALA A 111 6.51 14.54 8.72
C ALA A 111 5.70 15.25 7.61
N ALA A 112 6.19 15.25 6.38
CA ALA A 112 5.48 15.79 5.22
C ALA A 112 4.20 15.01 4.91
N LEU A 113 4.26 13.66 4.84
CA LEU A 113 3.13 12.78 4.57
C LEU A 113 2.04 12.88 5.65
N LEU A 114 2.43 13.06 6.90
CA LEU A 114 1.53 13.11 8.05
C LEU A 114 1.13 14.54 8.46
N ASN A 115 1.50 15.55 7.67
CA ASN A 115 1.26 16.97 7.99
C ASN A 115 1.76 17.33 9.41
N GLY A 116 2.90 16.78 9.81
CA GLY A 116 3.50 16.96 11.15
C GLY A 116 2.81 16.23 12.31
N LYS A 117 1.71 15.52 12.06
CA LYS A 117 0.98 14.74 13.08
C LYS A 117 1.49 13.31 13.12
N MET A 118 2.61 13.10 13.80
CA MET A 118 3.32 11.81 13.88
C MET A 118 2.53 10.77 14.68
N SER A 119 1.48 10.20 14.08
CA SER A 119 0.64 9.14 14.65
C SER A 119 0.70 7.86 13.81
N TYR A 120 0.73 6.69 14.46
CA TYR A 120 0.88 5.41 13.78
C TYR A 120 -0.12 4.36 14.27
N PRO A 121 -0.65 3.50 13.38
CA PRO A 121 -0.48 3.56 11.92
C PRO A 121 -1.19 4.77 11.30
N THR A 122 -0.64 5.29 10.24
CA THR A 122 -1.35 6.20 9.33
C THR A 122 -1.10 5.73 7.91
N VAL A 123 -2.14 5.55 7.14
CA VAL A 123 -2.02 5.26 5.71
C VAL A 123 -2.25 6.53 4.89
N VAL A 124 -1.55 6.66 3.77
CA VAL A 124 -1.65 7.84 2.91
C VAL A 124 -2.00 7.40 1.49
N PHE A 125 -2.99 8.05 0.91
CA PHE A 125 -3.35 7.89 -0.49
C PHE A 125 -2.88 9.09 -1.30
N MET A 126 -2.26 8.84 -2.45
CA MET A 126 -1.78 9.87 -3.36
C MET A 126 -2.17 9.53 -4.81
N ASN A 127 -2.30 10.56 -5.64
CA ASN A 127 -2.47 10.35 -7.06
C ASN A 127 -1.12 9.99 -7.75
N PRO A 128 -1.11 9.61 -9.04
CA PRO A 128 0.12 9.25 -9.73
C PRO A 128 1.16 10.38 -9.86
N LYS A 129 0.80 11.62 -9.55
CA LYS A 129 1.72 12.77 -9.52
C LYS A 129 2.31 13.03 -8.14
N PHE A 130 2.11 12.11 -7.19
CA PHE A 130 2.48 12.29 -5.79
C PHE A 130 1.78 13.49 -5.10
N GLU A 131 0.63 13.91 -5.60
CA GLU A 131 -0.22 14.86 -4.89
C GLU A 131 -1.06 14.10 -3.86
N MET A 132 -1.05 14.58 -2.63
CA MET A 132 -1.76 13.92 -1.52
C MET A 132 -3.27 14.01 -1.70
N LEU A 133 -3.94 12.87 -1.67
CA LEU A 133 -5.40 12.77 -1.63
C LEU A 133 -5.89 12.82 -0.19
N SER A 134 -5.37 11.96 0.67
CA SER A 134 -5.69 11.97 2.10
C SER A 134 -4.72 11.15 2.94
N PRO A 135 -4.26 11.65 4.09
CA PRO A 135 -3.80 10.82 5.19
C PRO A 135 -5.01 10.29 5.97
N VAL A 136 -4.98 9.02 6.32
CA VAL A 136 -6.02 8.32 7.09
C VAL A 136 -5.39 7.71 8.34
N PRO A 137 -5.47 8.39 9.49
CA PRO A 137 -4.84 7.93 10.71
C PRO A 137 -5.64 6.83 11.41
N GLY A 138 -4.92 5.97 12.10
CA GLY A 138 -5.46 4.94 12.99
C GLY A 138 -5.62 3.57 12.34
N TYR A 139 -5.75 2.58 13.23
CA TYR A 139 -5.98 1.20 12.85
C TYR A 139 -7.34 1.01 12.17
N GLN A 140 -7.36 0.24 11.09
CA GLN A 140 -8.58 -0.17 10.40
C GLN A 140 -8.56 -1.68 10.16
N GLU A 141 -9.69 -2.33 10.32
CA GLU A 141 -9.89 -3.72 9.90
C GLU A 141 -10.07 -3.80 8.37
N ALA A 142 -10.02 -5.02 7.82
CA ALA A 142 -10.02 -5.25 6.37
C ALA A 142 -11.19 -4.58 5.63
N THR A 143 -12.44 -4.75 6.12
CA THR A 143 -13.62 -4.21 5.44
C THR A 143 -13.68 -2.67 5.42
N PRO A 144 -13.52 -1.96 6.55
CA PRO A 144 -13.50 -0.49 6.51
C PRO A 144 -12.28 0.04 5.75
N PHE A 145 -11.13 -0.62 5.84
CA PHE A 145 -9.96 -0.25 5.04
C PHE A 145 -10.23 -0.37 3.53
N LEU A 146 -10.78 -1.51 3.09
CA LEU A 146 -11.10 -1.74 1.68
C LEU A 146 -12.09 -0.70 1.16
N LYS A 147 -13.06 -0.29 1.97
CA LYS A 147 -14.01 0.78 1.62
C LYS A 147 -13.28 2.11 1.36
N VAL A 148 -12.31 2.48 2.20
CA VAL A 148 -11.50 3.69 1.99
C VAL A 148 -10.61 3.54 0.74
N ALA A 149 -9.95 2.39 0.59
CA ALA A 149 -9.10 2.11 -0.56
C ALA A 149 -9.88 2.19 -1.88
N THR A 150 -11.09 1.62 -1.93
CA THR A 150 -11.98 1.69 -3.09
C THR A 150 -12.42 3.13 -3.38
N TYR A 151 -12.72 3.91 -2.36
CA TYR A 151 -13.11 5.31 -2.52
C TYR A 151 -12.08 6.14 -3.29
N PHE A 152 -10.80 5.95 -2.98
CA PHE A 152 -9.72 6.63 -3.70
C PHE A 152 -9.31 5.87 -4.97
N GLY A 153 -9.26 4.53 -4.94
CA GLY A 153 -8.81 3.69 -6.05
C GLY A 153 -9.66 3.84 -7.31
N ASP A 154 -10.97 3.84 -7.14
CA ASP A 154 -11.96 3.93 -8.22
C ASP A 154 -12.39 5.37 -8.53
N ASP A 155 -11.65 6.38 -8.04
CA ASP A 155 -11.94 7.80 -8.28
C ASP A 155 -13.33 8.28 -7.79
N ILE A 156 -13.95 7.55 -6.87
CA ILE A 156 -15.29 7.90 -6.32
C ILE A 156 -15.25 9.26 -5.63
N TYR A 157 -14.11 9.59 -4.99
CA TYR A 157 -13.89 10.86 -4.30
C TYR A 157 -14.05 12.10 -5.21
N LEU A 158 -13.93 11.94 -6.52
CA LEU A 158 -14.10 13.04 -7.48
C LEU A 158 -15.56 13.48 -7.61
N THR A 159 -16.51 12.59 -7.31
CA THR A 159 -17.94 12.83 -7.58
C THR A 159 -18.84 12.64 -6.36
N VAL A 160 -18.42 11.85 -5.37
CA VAL A 160 -19.21 11.51 -4.18
C VAL A 160 -18.45 11.90 -2.92
N PRO A 161 -18.98 12.77 -2.06
CA PRO A 161 -18.38 13.06 -0.76
C PRO A 161 -18.33 11.83 0.14
N TRP A 162 -17.27 11.73 0.96
CA TRP A 162 -17.05 10.59 1.85
C TRP A 162 -18.27 10.26 2.74
N GLU A 163 -18.92 11.27 3.29
CA GLU A 163 -20.06 11.14 4.21
C GLU A 163 -21.29 10.49 3.53
N LYS A 164 -21.36 10.55 2.20
CA LYS A 164 -22.39 9.85 1.42
C LYS A 164 -21.98 8.45 1.05
N TYR A 165 -20.71 8.25 0.71
CA TYR A 165 -20.16 6.96 0.33
C TYR A 165 -20.01 6.01 1.51
N ALA A 166 -19.63 6.53 2.67
CA ALA A 166 -19.37 5.74 3.88
C ALA A 166 -20.62 5.17 4.55
N LYS A 167 -21.81 5.67 4.23
CA LYS A 167 -23.11 5.13 4.72
C LYS A 167 -23.41 3.78 4.08
#